data_dba796e62eff0b83798a130fff2d01f8
#
_entry.id   dba796e62eff0b83798a130fff2d01f8
#
_cell.length_a   1.000
_cell.length_b   1.000
_cell.length_c   1.000
_cell.angle_alpha   90.00
_cell.angle_beta   90.00
_cell.angle_gamma   90.00
#
_symmetry.space_group_name_H-M   'P 1'
#
loop_
_entity.id
_entity.type
_entity.pdbx_description
1 polymer ?
#
loop_
_entity_poly.entity_id
_entity_poly.type
_entity_poly.pdbx_seq_one_letter_code
_entity_poly.pdbx_strand_id
1 'polypeptide(L)'
;MQPLMRLMICSLSLALLLGQSVQAQNHVIRMLVAFPPGGPVDFVARTIAEPLGKELNAQILVENKPGGNGSIAADLIVGSPADGKILWFTSAGAVAINPGLYDKLSYNPIRDLAPISLVVNNVEALVVNPSSPANNAAEFVALSKKKELKMASSGIGSVPHLAMEQLADSTKGKLLHVPYKGAAPAITDVMGGHVDGFFGDIPGLISNIKAGKLKAVGIAAAKRSTVLPDVKTFAEMGVPGVDS
;
A
#
# COMPACT_ATOMS: atom_id res chain seq x y z
N MET A 1 -6.47 17.53 73.04
CA MET A 1 -6.32 18.15 71.69
C MET A 1 -5.33 17.42 70.76
N GLN A 2 -4.42 16.57 71.22
CA GLN A 2 -3.42 15.89 70.39
C GLN A 2 -3.93 14.70 69.52
N PRO A 3 -4.88 13.83 69.92
CA PRO A 3 -5.25 12.68 69.10
C PRO A 3 -6.10 13.04 67.85
N LEU A 4 -6.98 14.02 67.95
CA LEU A 4 -7.81 14.48 66.82
C LEU A 4 -6.97 15.12 65.68
N MET A 5 -5.95 15.87 66.03
CA MET A 5 -5.05 16.52 65.07
C MET A 5 -4.20 15.50 64.30
N ARG A 6 -3.80 14.38 64.94
CA ARG A 6 -3.08 13.29 64.28
C ARG A 6 -3.97 12.49 63.31
N LEU A 7 -5.23 12.29 63.67
CA LEU A 7 -6.22 11.64 62.79
C LEU A 7 -6.50 12.48 61.54
N MET A 8 -6.63 13.81 61.68
CA MET A 8 -6.83 14.70 60.54
C MET A 8 -5.64 14.77 59.61
N ILE A 9 -4.40 14.71 60.11
CA ILE A 9 -3.20 14.72 59.30
C ILE A 9 -3.06 13.39 58.53
N CYS A 10 -3.37 12.23 59.15
CA CYS A 10 -3.33 10.92 58.46
C CYS A 10 -4.42 10.82 57.38
N SER A 11 -5.63 11.36 57.60
CA SER A 11 -6.69 11.34 56.56
C SER A 11 -6.39 12.27 55.39
N LEU A 12 -5.75 13.41 55.63
CA LEU A 12 -5.34 14.35 54.59
C LEU A 12 -4.18 13.77 53.73
N SER A 13 -3.25 13.04 54.34
CA SER A 13 -2.15 12.37 53.64
C SER A 13 -2.65 11.20 52.76
N LEU A 14 -3.65 10.46 53.23
CA LEU A 14 -4.25 9.36 52.45
C LEU A 14 -5.10 9.87 51.28
N ALA A 15 -5.74 11.03 51.41
CA ALA A 15 -6.49 11.67 50.32
C ALA A 15 -5.54 12.20 49.21
N LEU A 16 -4.36 12.66 49.55
CA LEU A 16 -3.34 13.11 48.59
C LEU A 16 -2.69 11.95 47.80
N LEU A 17 -2.64 10.75 48.39
CA LEU A 17 -2.09 9.53 47.70
C LEU A 17 -3.12 8.92 46.71
N LEU A 18 -4.41 9.15 46.90
CA LEU A 18 -5.46 8.66 46.01
C LEU A 18 -5.68 9.54 44.76
N GLY A 19 -5.12 10.74 44.73
CA GLY A 19 -5.30 11.71 43.64
C GLY A 19 -4.36 11.54 42.45
N GLN A 20 -3.38 10.61 42.49
CA GLN A 20 -2.47 10.37 41.39
C GLN A 20 -2.83 9.11 40.60
N SER A 21 -4.08 8.98 40.19
CA SER A 21 -4.39 8.20 38.99
C SER A 21 -3.81 8.99 37.82
N VAL A 22 -2.52 8.82 37.55
CA VAL A 22 -1.95 9.17 36.26
C VAL A 22 -2.72 8.33 35.25
N GLN A 23 -3.78 8.90 34.70
CA GLN A 23 -4.33 8.40 33.45
C GLN A 23 -3.18 8.47 32.45
N ALA A 24 -2.50 7.35 32.27
CA ALA A 24 -1.74 7.14 31.07
C ALA A 24 -2.77 7.27 29.93
N GLN A 25 -2.95 8.49 29.43
CA GLN A 25 -3.69 8.69 28.18
C GLN A 25 -2.93 7.85 27.16
N ASN A 26 -3.49 6.68 26.84
CA ASN A 26 -3.01 5.90 25.71
C ASN A 26 -3.06 6.84 24.51
N HIS A 27 -1.90 7.41 24.17
CA HIS A 27 -1.78 8.28 23.01
C HIS A 27 -2.02 7.39 21.78
N VAL A 28 -3.21 7.48 21.20
CA VAL A 28 -3.58 6.69 20.03
C VAL A 28 -3.36 7.53 18.79
N ILE A 29 -2.59 7.01 17.87
CA ILE A 29 -2.41 7.57 16.53
C ILE A 29 -3.10 6.63 15.55
N ARG A 30 -4.03 7.14 14.77
CA ARG A 30 -4.73 6.40 13.74
C ARG A 30 -3.92 6.47 12.44
N MET A 31 -3.57 5.34 11.87
CA MET A 31 -2.91 5.25 10.56
C MET A 31 -3.94 4.79 9.53
N LEU A 32 -4.46 5.72 8.74
CA LEU A 32 -5.42 5.42 7.67
C LEU A 32 -4.68 4.88 6.46
N VAL A 33 -4.92 3.61 6.16
CA VAL A 33 -4.36 2.92 5.00
C VAL A 33 -5.33 3.02 3.82
N ALA A 34 -4.85 3.56 2.72
CA ALA A 34 -5.66 3.89 1.54
C ALA A 34 -6.17 2.67 0.73
N PHE A 35 -5.79 1.45 1.12
CA PHE A 35 -6.06 0.21 0.38
C PHE A 35 -6.63 -0.89 1.27
N PRO A 36 -7.22 -1.95 0.68
CA PRO A 36 -7.78 -3.08 1.44
C PRO A 36 -6.74 -3.79 2.30
N PRO A 37 -7.17 -4.43 3.40
CA PRO A 37 -6.30 -5.29 4.20
C PRO A 37 -5.72 -6.44 3.36
N GLY A 38 -4.51 -6.87 3.73
CA GLY A 38 -3.79 -7.96 3.07
C GLY A 38 -3.08 -7.58 1.77
N GLY A 39 -3.20 -6.33 1.30
CA GLY A 39 -2.40 -5.80 0.19
C GLY A 39 -1.02 -5.29 0.65
N PRO A 40 -0.12 -4.95 -0.29
CA PRO A 40 1.25 -4.54 0.03
C PRO A 40 1.32 -3.30 0.92
N VAL A 41 0.46 -2.30 0.71
CA VAL A 41 0.42 -1.08 1.53
C VAL A 41 -0.01 -1.38 2.97
N ASP A 42 -1.02 -2.25 3.15
CA ASP A 42 -1.47 -2.70 4.47
C ASP A 42 -0.39 -3.51 5.20
N PHE A 43 0.29 -4.40 4.47
CA PHE A 43 1.40 -5.19 5.00
C PHE A 43 2.51 -4.29 5.57
N VAL A 44 2.96 -3.29 4.82
CA VAL A 44 4.01 -2.35 5.26
C VAL A 44 3.51 -1.52 6.44
N ALA A 45 2.28 -0.98 6.38
CA ALA A 45 1.69 -0.20 7.47
C ALA A 45 1.69 -0.98 8.80
N ARG A 46 1.25 -2.26 8.78
CA ARG A 46 1.24 -3.11 9.98
C ARG A 46 2.64 -3.49 10.44
N THR A 47 3.58 -3.67 9.51
CA THR A 47 4.98 -3.97 9.86
C THR A 47 5.63 -2.84 10.63
N ILE A 48 5.34 -1.58 10.28
CA ILE A 48 5.92 -0.42 10.95
C ILE A 48 5.12 0.06 12.17
N ALA A 49 3.85 -0.34 12.30
CA ALA A 49 2.96 0.17 13.34
C ALA A 49 3.49 -0.07 14.76
N GLU A 50 3.96 -1.28 15.07
CA GLU A 50 4.48 -1.60 16.40
C GLU A 50 5.79 -0.85 16.72
N PRO A 51 6.86 -0.91 15.90
CA PRO A 51 8.08 -0.16 16.17
C PRO A 51 7.84 1.36 16.21
N LEU A 52 7.02 1.92 15.31
CA LEU A 52 6.65 3.33 15.34
C LEU A 52 5.91 3.71 16.63
N GLY A 53 5.01 2.86 17.10
CA GLY A 53 4.30 3.06 18.35
C GLY A 53 5.23 3.11 19.55
N LYS A 54 6.27 2.25 19.59
CA LYS A 54 7.30 2.27 20.64
C LYS A 54 8.09 3.58 20.65
N GLU A 55 8.54 4.03 19.48
CA GLU A 55 9.31 5.28 19.34
C GLU A 55 8.48 6.52 19.73
N LEU A 56 7.20 6.53 19.42
CA LEU A 56 6.30 7.66 19.71
C LEU A 56 5.63 7.57 21.10
N ASN A 57 5.88 6.50 21.86
CA ASN A 57 5.15 6.18 23.09
C ASN A 57 3.62 6.29 22.88
N ALA A 58 3.14 5.68 21.80
CA ALA A 58 1.74 5.74 21.34
C ALA A 58 1.28 4.38 20.84
N GLN A 59 -0.03 4.15 20.84
CA GLN A 59 -0.62 3.02 20.13
C GLN A 59 -0.92 3.43 18.67
N ILE A 60 -0.37 2.72 17.68
CA ILE A 60 -0.71 2.93 16.28
C ILE A 60 -1.86 2.01 15.90
N LEU A 61 -3.01 2.61 15.59
CA LEU A 61 -4.20 1.90 15.12
C LEU A 61 -4.27 1.94 13.59
N VAL A 62 -4.04 0.81 12.94
CA VAL A 62 -4.11 0.70 11.47
C VAL A 62 -5.56 0.50 11.03
N GLU A 63 -6.09 1.45 10.25
CA GLU A 63 -7.46 1.42 9.71
C GLU A 63 -7.45 1.48 8.18
N ASN A 64 -8.05 0.49 7.52
CA ASN A 64 -8.15 0.49 6.07
C ASN A 64 -9.37 1.30 5.60
N LYS A 65 -9.12 2.25 4.68
CA LYS A 65 -10.12 3.11 4.03
C LYS A 65 -9.93 3.08 2.51
N PRO A 66 -10.26 1.95 1.88
CA PRO A 66 -9.99 1.75 0.46
C PRO A 66 -11.00 2.50 -0.42
N GLY A 67 -10.56 2.82 -1.64
CA GLY A 67 -11.39 3.35 -2.72
C GLY A 67 -10.85 4.62 -3.35
N GLY A 68 -11.22 4.86 -4.64
CA GLY A 68 -10.78 6.02 -5.40
C GLY A 68 -9.27 6.16 -5.54
N ASN A 69 -8.52 5.05 -5.62
CA ASN A 69 -7.06 5.05 -5.58
C ASN A 69 -6.50 5.89 -4.41
N GLY A 70 -7.13 5.76 -3.22
CA GLY A 70 -6.74 6.47 -2.01
C GLY A 70 -7.49 7.77 -1.72
N SER A 71 -8.32 8.29 -2.63
CA SER A 71 -9.05 9.55 -2.43
C SER A 71 -9.98 9.50 -1.22
N ILE A 72 -10.66 8.36 -0.95
CA ILE A 72 -11.54 8.23 0.22
C ILE A 72 -10.77 8.42 1.53
N ALA A 73 -9.58 7.85 1.65
CA ALA A 73 -8.74 8.05 2.82
C ALA A 73 -8.22 9.49 2.89
N ALA A 74 -7.86 10.10 1.74
CA ALA A 74 -7.42 11.49 1.67
C ALA A 74 -8.49 12.46 2.18
N ASP A 75 -9.75 12.28 1.78
CA ASP A 75 -10.86 13.12 2.25
C ASP A 75 -11.02 13.10 3.78
N LEU A 76 -10.87 11.91 4.37
CA LEU A 76 -10.92 11.77 5.83
C LEU A 76 -9.75 12.48 6.52
N ILE A 77 -8.54 12.40 5.95
CA ILE A 77 -7.36 13.08 6.51
C ILE A 77 -7.52 14.60 6.41
N VAL A 78 -7.86 15.13 5.25
CA VAL A 78 -8.01 16.57 5.02
C VAL A 78 -9.12 17.17 5.87
N GLY A 79 -10.19 16.41 6.13
CA GLY A 79 -11.27 16.82 7.03
C GLY A 79 -10.97 16.65 8.53
N SER A 80 -9.80 16.15 8.90
CA SER A 80 -9.43 15.88 10.30
C SER A 80 -8.56 16.99 10.89
N PRO A 81 -8.51 17.14 12.25
CA PRO A 81 -7.57 18.06 12.89
C PRO A 81 -6.12 17.74 12.54
N ALA A 82 -5.33 18.78 12.23
CA ALA A 82 -3.89 18.64 11.90
C ALA A 82 -3.04 18.60 13.20
N ASP A 83 -3.35 17.68 14.11
CA ASP A 83 -2.72 17.54 15.43
C ASP A 83 -1.72 16.34 15.51
N GLY A 84 -1.44 15.69 14.38
CA GLY A 84 -0.53 14.54 14.29
C GLY A 84 -1.12 13.22 14.78
N LYS A 85 -2.38 13.16 15.17
CA LYS A 85 -3.02 11.93 15.65
C LYS A 85 -3.63 11.08 14.55
N ILE A 86 -3.66 11.58 13.31
CA ILE A 86 -4.11 10.85 12.14
C ILE A 86 -3.04 10.93 11.08
N LEU A 87 -2.56 9.76 10.65
CA LEU A 87 -1.56 9.61 9.59
C LEU A 87 -2.21 8.99 8.37
N TRP A 88 -1.80 9.41 7.19
CA TRP A 88 -2.19 8.78 5.94
C TRP A 88 -1.05 7.90 5.43
N PHE A 89 -1.31 6.62 5.30
CA PHE A 89 -0.39 5.67 4.70
C PHE A 89 -0.91 5.26 3.32
N THR A 90 -0.22 5.68 2.28
CA THR A 90 -0.70 5.60 0.90
C THR A 90 0.40 5.26 -0.09
N SER A 91 0.09 5.29 -1.38
CA SER A 91 1.02 5.04 -2.49
C SER A 91 1.18 6.27 -3.37
N ALA A 92 2.16 6.23 -4.27
CA ALA A 92 2.38 7.25 -5.29
C ALA A 92 1.13 7.53 -6.15
N GLY A 93 0.27 6.55 -6.36
CA GLY A 93 -0.99 6.72 -7.09
C GLY A 93 -1.85 7.86 -6.55
N ALA A 94 -2.04 7.89 -5.23
CA ALA A 94 -2.88 8.90 -4.61
C ALA A 94 -2.23 10.31 -4.55
N VAL A 95 -0.91 10.39 -4.39
CA VAL A 95 -0.23 11.67 -4.19
C VAL A 95 0.39 12.27 -5.46
N ALA A 96 0.74 11.44 -6.44
CA ALA A 96 1.42 11.89 -7.66
C ALA A 96 0.59 11.68 -8.94
N ILE A 97 -0.19 10.58 -9.04
CA ILE A 97 -0.92 10.26 -10.27
C ILE A 97 -2.31 10.89 -10.26
N ASN A 98 -3.09 10.75 -9.18
CA ASN A 98 -4.45 11.29 -9.09
C ASN A 98 -4.52 12.79 -9.43
N PRO A 99 -3.60 13.67 -8.97
CA PRO A 99 -3.63 15.10 -9.33
C PRO A 99 -3.52 15.39 -10.82
N GLY A 100 -2.85 14.52 -11.57
CA GLY A 100 -2.74 14.63 -13.03
C GLY A 100 -3.85 13.90 -13.80
N LEU A 101 -4.60 13.03 -13.13
CA LEU A 101 -5.61 12.18 -13.77
C LEU A 101 -7.03 12.73 -13.63
N TYR A 102 -7.33 13.42 -12.52
CA TYR A 102 -8.67 13.91 -12.23
C TYR A 102 -8.74 15.44 -12.25
N ASP A 103 -9.59 16.00 -13.10
CA ASP A 103 -9.82 17.46 -13.16
C ASP A 103 -10.40 18.03 -11.85
N LYS A 104 -11.13 17.22 -11.10
CA LYS A 104 -11.76 17.58 -9.82
C LYS A 104 -11.34 16.57 -8.76
N LEU A 105 -10.25 16.87 -8.07
CA LEU A 105 -9.79 16.11 -6.92
C LEU A 105 -10.18 16.86 -5.64
N SER A 106 -10.73 16.14 -4.66
CA SER A 106 -11.20 16.71 -3.39
C SER A 106 -10.08 17.18 -2.46
N TYR A 107 -8.82 16.81 -2.74
CA TYR A 107 -7.62 17.17 -1.97
C TYR A 107 -6.50 17.62 -2.90
N ASN A 108 -5.60 18.40 -2.35
CA ASN A 108 -4.33 18.76 -2.99
C ASN A 108 -3.17 18.24 -2.11
N PRO A 109 -2.41 17.24 -2.54
CA PRO A 109 -1.38 16.61 -1.70
C PRO A 109 -0.25 17.56 -1.29
N ILE A 110 -0.01 18.64 -2.05
CA ILE A 110 1.04 19.62 -1.74
C ILE A 110 0.54 20.68 -0.75
N ARG A 111 -0.72 21.10 -0.89
CA ARG A 111 -1.30 22.17 -0.07
C ARG A 111 -1.88 21.67 1.24
N ASP A 112 -2.57 20.53 1.19
CA ASP A 112 -3.45 20.07 2.29
C ASP A 112 -2.77 19.04 3.19
N LEU A 113 -1.60 18.52 2.82
CA LEU A 113 -0.90 17.45 3.53
C LEU A 113 0.54 17.86 3.86
N ALA A 114 1.01 17.42 5.04
CA ALA A 114 2.40 17.52 5.43
C ALA A 114 3.11 16.17 5.17
N PRO A 115 4.04 16.06 4.21
CA PRO A 115 4.77 14.82 3.97
C PRO A 115 5.71 14.52 5.14
N ILE A 116 5.72 13.25 5.59
CA ILE A 116 6.56 12.80 6.70
C ILE A 116 7.76 12.03 6.16
N SER A 117 7.53 10.94 5.44
CA SER A 117 8.61 10.08 4.93
C SER A 117 8.16 9.20 3.78
N LEU A 118 9.08 8.91 2.88
CA LEU A 118 9.01 7.79 1.97
C LEU A 118 9.44 6.53 2.75
N VAL A 119 8.48 5.65 3.05
CA VAL A 119 8.74 4.47 3.90
C VAL A 119 9.43 3.36 3.12
N VAL A 120 9.00 3.09 1.89
CA VAL A 120 9.59 2.08 1.00
C VAL A 120 9.52 2.55 -0.44
N ASN A 121 10.51 2.15 -1.25
CA ASN A 121 10.41 2.12 -2.69
C ASN A 121 9.98 0.73 -3.12
N ASN A 122 8.82 0.64 -3.76
CA ASN A 122 8.33 -0.61 -4.31
C ASN A 122 8.79 -0.77 -5.75
N VAL A 123 9.17 -2.01 -6.08
CA VAL A 123 9.43 -2.45 -7.45
C VAL A 123 8.29 -3.38 -7.83
N GLU A 124 7.68 -3.14 -8.97
CA GLU A 124 6.60 -4.00 -9.46
C GLU A 124 7.13 -5.18 -10.26
N ALA A 125 6.45 -6.31 -10.11
CA ALA A 125 6.61 -7.48 -10.97
C ALA A 125 5.31 -7.73 -11.74
N LEU A 126 5.44 -8.07 -13.03
CA LEU A 126 4.34 -8.67 -13.77
C LEU A 126 4.20 -10.13 -13.34
N VAL A 127 3.04 -10.46 -12.80
CA VAL A 127 2.70 -11.83 -12.42
C VAL A 127 1.52 -12.35 -13.23
N VAL A 128 1.53 -13.64 -13.47
CA VAL A 128 0.48 -14.38 -14.19
C VAL A 128 0.09 -15.63 -13.41
N ASN A 129 -1.03 -16.25 -13.77
CA ASN A 129 -1.37 -17.59 -13.28
C ASN A 129 -0.28 -18.60 -13.71
N PRO A 130 0.10 -19.59 -12.88
CA PRO A 130 1.10 -20.61 -13.25
C PRO A 130 0.76 -21.39 -14.54
N SER A 131 -0.51 -21.55 -14.87
CA SER A 131 -0.96 -22.20 -16.11
C SER A 131 -0.80 -21.32 -17.36
N SER A 132 -0.46 -20.04 -17.21
CA SER A 132 -0.18 -19.16 -18.36
C SER A 132 0.94 -19.72 -19.22
N PRO A 133 0.81 -19.73 -20.57
CA PRO A 133 1.85 -20.17 -21.46
C PRO A 133 3.09 -19.25 -21.48
N ALA A 134 2.95 -18.00 -21.02
CA ALA A 134 4.05 -17.06 -20.93
C ALA A 134 4.93 -17.34 -19.70
N ASN A 135 6.25 -17.52 -19.92
CA ASN A 135 7.23 -17.77 -18.86
C ASN A 135 8.14 -16.54 -18.60
N ASN A 136 8.04 -15.53 -19.45
CA ASN A 136 8.78 -14.28 -19.34
C ASN A 136 8.00 -13.14 -20.02
N ALA A 137 8.44 -11.90 -19.82
CA ALA A 137 7.73 -10.73 -20.35
C ALA A 137 7.70 -10.70 -21.89
N ALA A 138 8.72 -11.16 -22.57
CA ALA A 138 8.74 -11.22 -24.04
C ALA A 138 7.66 -12.18 -24.58
N GLU A 139 7.51 -13.35 -23.94
CA GLU A 139 6.43 -14.30 -24.28
C GLU A 139 5.04 -13.73 -23.94
N PHE A 140 4.90 -13.01 -22.83
CA PHE A 140 3.66 -12.34 -22.45
C PHE A 140 3.26 -11.29 -23.51
N VAL A 141 4.22 -10.46 -23.93
CA VAL A 141 4.01 -9.50 -25.03
C VAL A 141 3.65 -10.19 -26.33
N ALA A 142 4.34 -11.27 -26.69
CA ALA A 142 4.02 -12.04 -27.89
C ALA A 142 2.58 -12.62 -27.85
N LEU A 143 2.12 -13.02 -26.65
CA LEU A 143 0.76 -13.50 -26.44
C LEU A 143 -0.25 -12.36 -26.58
N SER A 144 0.02 -11.17 -26.00
CA SER A 144 -0.86 -9.99 -26.07
C SER A 144 -1.04 -9.44 -27.50
N LYS A 145 -0.07 -9.69 -28.38
CA LYS A 145 -0.20 -9.34 -29.81
C LYS A 145 -1.17 -10.27 -30.56
N LYS A 146 -1.28 -11.52 -30.10
CA LYS A 146 -2.13 -12.55 -30.73
C LYS A 146 -3.57 -12.50 -30.25
N LYS A 147 -3.79 -12.25 -28.95
CA LYS A 147 -5.10 -12.15 -28.32
C LYS A 147 -5.12 -11.02 -27.29
N GLU A 148 -6.30 -10.48 -27.01
CA GLU A 148 -6.47 -9.55 -25.92
C GLU A 148 -6.28 -10.26 -24.57
N LEU A 149 -5.47 -9.66 -23.66
CA LEU A 149 -5.22 -10.15 -22.32
C LEU A 149 -5.87 -9.21 -21.30
N LYS A 150 -6.57 -9.78 -20.32
CA LYS A 150 -7.17 -9.05 -19.20
C LYS A 150 -6.10 -8.76 -18.16
N MET A 151 -5.85 -7.48 -17.89
CA MET A 151 -4.86 -7.02 -16.93
C MET A 151 -5.53 -6.43 -15.71
N ALA A 152 -5.34 -7.04 -14.55
CA ALA A 152 -5.78 -6.47 -13.29
C ALA A 152 -4.93 -5.25 -12.91
N SER A 153 -5.52 -4.32 -12.17
CA SER A 153 -4.80 -3.25 -11.46
C SER A 153 -5.37 -3.05 -10.05
N SER A 154 -4.64 -2.32 -9.22
CA SER A 154 -5.12 -1.91 -7.89
C SER A 154 -6.15 -0.77 -7.94
N GLY A 155 -6.59 -0.38 -9.12
CA GLY A 155 -7.56 0.67 -9.40
C GLY A 155 -7.10 1.62 -10.49
N ILE A 156 -8.03 2.42 -11.01
CA ILE A 156 -7.74 3.45 -12.00
C ILE A 156 -6.75 4.46 -11.40
N GLY A 157 -5.68 4.79 -12.14
CA GLY A 157 -4.63 5.71 -11.67
C GLY A 157 -3.62 5.11 -10.69
N SER A 158 -3.70 3.80 -10.40
CA SER A 158 -2.66 3.12 -9.62
C SER A 158 -1.38 2.91 -10.43
N VAL A 159 -0.25 2.69 -9.76
CA VAL A 159 1.02 2.36 -10.41
C VAL A 159 0.90 1.10 -11.29
N PRO A 160 0.24 0.00 -10.84
CA PRO A 160 -0.08 -1.15 -11.70
C PRO A 160 -0.84 -0.81 -12.99
N HIS A 161 -1.77 0.15 -12.93
CA HIS A 161 -2.48 0.60 -14.14
C HIS A 161 -1.53 1.30 -15.10
N LEU A 162 -0.71 2.24 -14.60
CA LEU A 162 0.26 2.94 -15.47
C LEU A 162 1.30 1.99 -16.07
N ALA A 163 1.82 1.04 -15.30
CA ALA A 163 2.77 0.03 -15.81
C ALA A 163 2.14 -0.80 -16.93
N MET A 164 0.86 -1.16 -16.80
CA MET A 164 0.11 -1.85 -17.86
C MET A 164 -0.03 -0.97 -19.11
N GLU A 165 -0.42 0.30 -18.96
CA GLU A 165 -0.57 1.23 -20.09
C GLU A 165 0.77 1.49 -20.80
N GLN A 166 1.86 1.65 -20.05
CA GLN A 166 3.21 1.74 -20.60
C GLN A 166 3.58 0.50 -21.42
N LEU A 167 3.28 -0.69 -20.89
CA LEU A 167 3.51 -1.94 -21.60
C LEU A 167 2.68 -2.01 -22.89
N ALA A 168 1.41 -1.65 -22.83
CA ALA A 168 0.51 -1.63 -23.99
C ALA A 168 1.01 -0.66 -25.06
N ASP A 169 1.36 0.57 -24.64
CA ASP A 169 1.81 1.60 -25.58
C ASP A 169 3.16 1.26 -26.22
N SER A 170 4.16 0.84 -25.43
CA SER A 170 5.49 0.56 -25.93
C SER A 170 5.56 -0.69 -26.83
N THR A 171 4.69 -1.67 -26.58
CA THR A 171 4.71 -2.96 -27.31
C THR A 171 3.60 -3.10 -28.34
N LYS A 172 2.59 -2.23 -28.29
CA LYS A 172 1.33 -2.33 -29.06
C LYS A 172 0.61 -3.67 -28.79
N GLY A 173 0.76 -4.20 -27.58
CA GLY A 173 0.03 -5.36 -27.08
C GLY A 173 -1.44 -5.01 -26.79
N LYS A 174 -2.33 -5.99 -27.01
CA LYS A 174 -3.76 -5.83 -26.71
C LYS A 174 -4.01 -6.19 -25.25
N LEU A 175 -4.10 -5.18 -24.39
CA LEU A 175 -4.33 -5.33 -22.95
C LEU A 175 -5.66 -4.66 -22.59
N LEU A 176 -6.54 -5.42 -21.93
CA LEU A 176 -7.81 -4.91 -21.40
C LEU A 176 -7.68 -4.65 -19.92
N HIS A 177 -7.85 -3.42 -19.49
CA HIS A 177 -7.77 -3.04 -18.09
C HIS A 177 -8.98 -3.52 -17.29
N VAL A 178 -8.72 -4.22 -16.17
CA VAL A 178 -9.73 -4.67 -15.20
C VAL A 178 -9.36 -4.08 -13.83
N PRO A 179 -9.99 -2.94 -13.43
CA PRO A 179 -9.66 -2.28 -12.17
C PRO A 179 -10.29 -2.97 -10.96
N TYR A 180 -9.49 -3.15 -9.91
CA TYR A 180 -9.91 -3.65 -8.60
C TYR A 180 -9.83 -2.57 -7.53
N LYS A 181 -10.44 -2.79 -6.37
CA LYS A 181 -10.33 -1.88 -5.21
C LYS A 181 -9.06 -2.15 -4.38
N GLY A 182 -7.91 -2.43 -5.05
CA GLY A 182 -6.63 -2.71 -4.43
C GLY A 182 -6.00 -4.01 -4.92
N ALA A 183 -4.76 -4.29 -4.49
CA ALA A 183 -3.98 -5.44 -4.96
C ALA A 183 -4.53 -6.80 -4.49
N ALA A 184 -5.05 -6.90 -3.27
CA ALA A 184 -5.47 -8.18 -2.71
C ALA A 184 -6.53 -8.92 -3.57
N PRO A 185 -7.66 -8.30 -3.97
CA PRO A 185 -8.62 -8.95 -4.86
C PRO A 185 -8.04 -9.21 -6.26
N ALA A 186 -7.19 -8.33 -6.80
CA ALA A 186 -6.51 -8.54 -8.09
C ALA A 186 -5.63 -9.79 -8.05
N ILE A 187 -4.82 -9.96 -7.01
CA ILE A 187 -3.98 -11.15 -6.80
C ILE A 187 -4.82 -12.42 -6.75
N THR A 188 -5.94 -12.40 -6.05
CA THR A 188 -6.85 -13.55 -5.95
C THR A 188 -7.37 -13.96 -7.32
N ASP A 189 -7.75 -13.00 -8.16
CA ASP A 189 -8.29 -13.27 -9.49
C ASP A 189 -7.23 -13.72 -10.49
N VAL A 190 -5.97 -13.26 -10.37
CA VAL A 190 -4.85 -13.83 -11.15
C VAL A 190 -4.59 -15.27 -10.75
N MET A 191 -4.57 -15.58 -9.44
CA MET A 191 -4.42 -16.96 -8.96
C MET A 191 -5.55 -17.87 -9.43
N GLY A 192 -6.77 -17.33 -9.51
CA GLY A 192 -7.95 -18.03 -10.03
C GLY A 192 -7.99 -18.15 -11.55
N GLY A 193 -7.12 -17.46 -12.29
CA GLY A 193 -7.14 -17.44 -13.76
C GLY A 193 -8.29 -16.64 -14.36
N HIS A 194 -8.96 -15.77 -13.59
CA HIS A 194 -10.04 -14.90 -14.06
C HIS A 194 -9.54 -13.71 -14.89
N VAL A 195 -8.29 -13.31 -14.64
CA VAL A 195 -7.51 -12.33 -15.42
C VAL A 195 -6.16 -12.91 -15.78
N ASP A 196 -5.56 -12.40 -16.87
CA ASP A 196 -4.33 -12.97 -17.45
C ASP A 196 -3.06 -12.49 -16.75
N GLY A 197 -3.07 -11.30 -16.11
CA GLY A 197 -1.90 -10.76 -15.43
C GLY A 197 -2.19 -9.58 -14.52
N PHE A 198 -1.20 -9.24 -13.71
CA PHE A 198 -1.22 -8.11 -12.79
C PHE A 198 0.21 -7.59 -12.57
N PHE A 199 0.39 -6.29 -12.68
CA PHE A 199 1.57 -5.64 -12.11
C PHE A 199 1.34 -5.41 -10.63
N GLY A 200 2.28 -5.79 -9.78
CA GLY A 200 2.12 -5.58 -8.35
C GLY A 200 3.43 -5.53 -7.60
N ASP A 201 3.38 -4.87 -6.46
CA ASP A 201 4.51 -4.70 -5.56
C ASP A 201 5.05 -6.05 -5.08
N ILE A 202 6.34 -6.29 -5.26
CA ILE A 202 6.98 -7.56 -4.90
C ILE A 202 6.72 -7.99 -3.46
N PRO A 203 6.74 -7.13 -2.43
CA PRO A 203 6.43 -7.54 -1.06
C PRO A 203 5.05 -8.18 -0.89
N GLY A 204 4.05 -7.71 -1.65
CA GLY A 204 2.70 -8.29 -1.63
C GLY A 204 2.55 -9.59 -2.44
N LEU A 205 3.51 -9.89 -3.33
CA LEU A 205 3.47 -11.03 -4.25
C LEU A 205 4.36 -12.20 -3.82
N ILE A 206 5.45 -11.90 -3.10
CA ILE A 206 6.56 -12.85 -2.88
C ILE A 206 6.15 -14.17 -2.27
N SER A 207 5.22 -14.17 -1.30
CA SER A 207 4.73 -15.39 -0.66
C SER A 207 3.98 -16.30 -1.64
N ASN A 208 3.14 -15.71 -2.50
CA ASN A 208 2.39 -16.44 -3.52
C ASN A 208 3.29 -16.93 -4.66
N ILE A 209 4.32 -16.17 -5.03
CA ILE A 209 5.32 -16.57 -6.02
C ILE A 209 6.13 -17.77 -5.48
N LYS A 210 6.65 -17.68 -4.24
CA LYS A 210 7.40 -18.77 -3.62
C LYS A 210 6.57 -20.03 -3.39
N ALA A 211 5.26 -19.88 -3.15
CA ALA A 211 4.32 -20.99 -3.03
C ALA A 211 3.86 -21.57 -4.38
N GLY A 212 4.36 -21.05 -5.51
CA GLY A 212 3.98 -21.50 -6.86
C GLY A 212 2.53 -21.18 -7.25
N LYS A 213 1.86 -20.27 -6.51
CA LYS A 213 0.49 -19.83 -6.81
C LYS A 213 0.43 -18.70 -7.84
N LEU A 214 1.55 -18.01 -8.02
CA LEU A 214 1.79 -16.99 -9.05
C LEU A 214 3.12 -17.27 -9.73
N LYS A 215 3.21 -16.92 -11.01
CA LYS A 215 4.46 -16.94 -11.79
C LYS A 215 4.86 -15.51 -12.13
N ALA A 216 6.02 -15.06 -11.65
CA ALA A 216 6.59 -13.77 -12.04
C ALA A 216 7.27 -13.90 -13.40
N VAL A 217 6.88 -13.04 -14.35
CA VAL A 217 7.38 -13.08 -15.74
C VAL A 217 8.25 -11.89 -16.12
N GLY A 218 8.33 -10.87 -15.29
CA GLY A 218 9.22 -9.71 -15.49
C GLY A 218 9.21 -8.74 -14.33
N ILE A 219 10.34 -8.05 -14.13
CA ILE A 219 10.51 -6.99 -13.12
C ILE A 219 10.49 -5.64 -13.84
N ALA A 220 9.63 -4.74 -13.37
CA ALA A 220 9.48 -3.38 -13.89
C ALA A 220 10.46 -2.43 -13.17
N ALA A 221 11.75 -2.60 -13.40
CA ALA A 221 12.81 -1.74 -12.87
C ALA A 221 14.10 -1.91 -13.67
N ALA A 222 15.02 -0.97 -13.50
CA ALA A 222 16.33 -0.99 -14.16
C ALA A 222 17.21 -2.17 -13.73
N LYS A 223 16.97 -2.74 -12.52
CA LYS A 223 17.74 -3.87 -11.97
C LYS A 223 16.80 -4.94 -11.45
N ARG A 224 17.25 -6.21 -11.47
CA ARG A 224 16.52 -7.32 -10.87
C ARG A 224 16.32 -7.10 -9.36
N SER A 225 15.23 -7.66 -8.84
CA SER A 225 14.98 -7.68 -7.40
C SER A 225 15.90 -8.67 -6.70
N THR A 226 16.47 -8.30 -5.57
CA THR A 226 17.30 -9.19 -4.73
C THR A 226 16.52 -10.37 -4.16
N VAL A 227 15.20 -10.24 -4.02
CA VAL A 227 14.32 -11.31 -3.50
C VAL A 227 13.76 -12.20 -4.62
N LEU A 228 13.93 -11.81 -5.89
CA LEU A 228 13.57 -12.56 -7.11
C LEU A 228 14.73 -12.49 -8.13
N PRO A 229 15.94 -12.97 -7.80
CA PRO A 229 17.14 -12.77 -8.62
C PRO A 229 17.08 -13.47 -9.99
N ASP A 230 16.27 -14.51 -10.10
CA ASP A 230 16.11 -15.29 -11.34
C ASP A 230 15.13 -14.65 -12.33
N VAL A 231 14.29 -13.69 -11.86
CA VAL A 231 13.33 -13.00 -12.72
C VAL A 231 14.02 -11.79 -13.36
N LYS A 232 14.11 -11.83 -14.69
CA LYS A 232 14.73 -10.75 -15.49
C LYS A 232 13.88 -9.48 -15.47
N THR A 233 14.55 -8.34 -15.65
CA THR A 233 13.84 -7.07 -15.90
C THR A 233 13.25 -7.05 -17.32
N PHE A 234 12.29 -6.17 -17.56
CA PHE A 234 11.74 -5.95 -18.89
C PHE A 234 12.83 -5.55 -19.88
N ALA A 235 13.74 -4.66 -19.48
CA ALA A 235 14.87 -4.22 -20.30
C ALA A 235 15.81 -5.37 -20.67
N GLU A 236 16.15 -6.28 -19.75
CA GLU A 236 16.97 -7.47 -20.04
C GLU A 236 16.33 -8.44 -21.05
N MET A 237 15.01 -8.33 -21.25
CA MET A 237 14.26 -9.15 -22.20
C MET A 237 13.92 -8.41 -23.49
N GLY A 238 14.49 -7.20 -23.68
CA GLY A 238 14.24 -6.39 -24.88
C GLY A 238 12.83 -5.82 -24.97
N VAL A 239 12.12 -5.73 -23.87
CA VAL A 239 10.79 -5.10 -23.77
C VAL A 239 10.98 -3.67 -23.24
N PRO A 240 10.83 -2.63 -24.07
CA PRO A 240 11.09 -1.25 -23.67
C PRO A 240 9.94 -0.64 -22.83
N GLY A 241 10.26 0.43 -22.13
CA GLY A 241 9.27 1.40 -21.63
C GLY A 241 8.42 0.94 -20.44
N VAL A 242 8.88 -0.06 -19.68
CA VAL A 242 8.22 -0.44 -18.44
C VAL A 242 9.22 -0.31 -17.29
N ASP A 243 9.16 0.84 -16.61
CA ASP A 243 9.94 1.14 -15.41
C ASP A 243 9.00 1.81 -14.40
N SER A 244 8.83 1.24 -13.21
CA SER A 244 7.88 1.68 -12.20
C SER A 244 8.51 1.79 -10.81
#